data_d3eef9d7a40e8ba1c5253a547030121a
#
_entry.id   d3eef9d7a40e8ba1c5253a547030121a
#
_cell.length_a   1.000
_cell.length_b   1.000
_cell.length_c   1.000
_cell.angle_alpha   90.00
_cell.angle_beta   90.00
_cell.angle_gamma   90.00
#
_symmetry.space_group_name_H-M   'P 1'
#
loop_
_entity.id
_entity.type
_entity.pdbx_description
1 polymer ?
#
loop_
_entity_poly.entity_id
_entity_poly.type
_entity_poly.pdbx_seq_one_letter_code
_entity_poly.pdbx_strand_id
1 'polypeptide(L)'
;KGLEAGEGYRLAQISDIHLGSFFSVTDLDALLRRVAAQKPDMLAITGDLFDDVTQNEKAAQILERYVDAFPDGIWFAFGNHEHFRGIDTIRKYLAKTRVNVLCNENRKVPGKNLYLLGVDYPMDRPHFEAQRKNYMQQAMKNLPADVPAILLAHHPECIDDGAANDIALTLTGHTHGSPFG
;
A
#
# COMPACT_ATOMS: atom_id res chain seq x y z
N LYS A 1 -6.94 15.60 12.62
CA LYS A 1 -6.22 16.42 11.66
C LYS A 1 -6.25 15.80 10.31
N GLY A 2 -6.84 16.47 9.40
CA GLY A 2 -6.91 16.01 8.03
C GLY A 2 -5.76 16.53 7.19
N LEU A 3 -5.68 15.99 5.98
CA LEU A 3 -4.83 16.56 4.97
C LEU A 3 -5.43 17.86 4.50
N GLU A 4 -4.59 18.76 4.04
CA GLU A 4 -5.04 20.05 3.55
C GLU A 4 -5.68 19.88 2.18
N ALA A 5 -6.99 19.84 2.13
CA ALA A 5 -7.71 19.59 0.89
C ALA A 5 -7.44 20.65 -0.17
N GLY A 6 -7.27 21.89 0.25
CA GLY A 6 -7.04 22.98 -0.69
C GLY A 6 -5.62 23.06 -1.23
N GLU A 7 -4.73 22.25 -0.71
CA GLU A 7 -3.32 22.29 -1.10
C GLU A 7 -3.05 21.58 -2.42
N GLY A 8 -4.03 20.87 -2.95
CA GLY A 8 -3.84 20.17 -4.21
C GLY A 8 -2.99 18.92 -4.10
N TYR A 9 -2.84 18.33 -2.92
CA TYR A 9 -2.11 17.09 -2.76
C TYR A 9 -2.83 15.97 -3.51
N ARG A 10 -2.10 15.25 -4.32
CA ARG A 10 -2.67 14.22 -5.20
C ARG A 10 -2.12 12.87 -4.82
N LEU A 11 -3.02 11.99 -4.40
CA LEU A 11 -2.68 10.63 -4.02
C LEU A 11 -3.36 9.68 -5.00
N ALA A 12 -2.56 8.82 -5.64
CA ALA A 12 -3.08 7.76 -6.49
C ALA A 12 -3.04 6.45 -5.73
N GLN A 13 -4.03 5.60 -5.97
CA GLN A 13 -4.09 4.27 -5.37
C GLN A 13 -4.33 3.23 -6.44
N ILE A 14 -3.57 2.14 -6.38
CA ILE A 14 -3.89 0.93 -7.14
C ILE A 14 -3.97 -0.24 -6.16
N SER A 15 -4.80 -1.23 -6.48
CA SER A 15 -5.00 -2.38 -5.61
C SER A 15 -5.57 -3.53 -6.42
N ASP A 16 -5.33 -4.76 -5.94
CA ASP A 16 -5.98 -5.95 -6.50
C ASP A 16 -5.73 -6.14 -7.99
N ILE A 17 -4.51 -5.87 -8.39
CA ILE A 17 -4.08 -6.03 -9.79
C ILE A 17 -4.02 -7.50 -10.17
N HIS A 18 -3.52 -8.35 -9.28
CA HIS A 18 -3.44 -9.79 -9.49
C HIS A 18 -2.71 -10.15 -10.77
N LEU A 19 -1.40 -9.92 -10.78
CA LEU A 19 -0.57 -10.32 -11.92
C LEU A 19 -0.83 -11.77 -12.27
N GLY A 20 -0.96 -12.06 -13.56
CA GLY A 20 -1.27 -13.40 -14.04
C GLY A 20 -1.50 -13.38 -15.54
N SER A 21 -2.31 -14.34 -16.03
CA SER A 21 -2.58 -14.42 -17.46
C SER A 21 -3.44 -13.28 -17.99
N PHE A 22 -4.24 -12.64 -17.14
CA PHE A 22 -5.13 -11.57 -17.59
C PHE A 22 -4.55 -10.17 -17.36
N PHE A 23 -3.50 -10.06 -16.55
CA PHE A 23 -2.85 -8.78 -16.32
C PHE A 23 -1.35 -9.04 -16.16
N SER A 24 -0.61 -8.66 -17.20
CA SER A 24 0.82 -8.97 -17.27
C SER A 24 1.65 -7.80 -16.76
N VAL A 25 2.98 -8.02 -16.70
CA VAL A 25 3.91 -6.94 -16.38
C VAL A 25 3.87 -5.84 -17.44
N THR A 26 3.56 -6.16 -18.69
CA THR A 26 3.37 -5.15 -19.73
C THR A 26 2.16 -4.27 -19.40
N ASP A 27 1.08 -4.89 -18.92
CA ASP A 27 -0.09 -4.14 -18.51
C ASP A 27 0.20 -3.28 -17.30
N LEU A 28 1.01 -3.79 -16.37
CA LEU A 28 1.42 -3.01 -15.19
C LEU A 28 2.21 -1.78 -15.62
N ASP A 29 3.15 -1.95 -16.54
CA ASP A 29 3.93 -0.82 -17.05
C ASP A 29 3.01 0.23 -17.68
N ALA A 30 2.05 -0.20 -18.48
CA ALA A 30 1.11 0.72 -19.11
C ALA A 30 0.24 1.44 -18.07
N LEU A 31 -0.21 0.73 -17.05
CA LEU A 31 -0.99 1.33 -15.97
C LEU A 31 -0.18 2.40 -15.23
N LEU A 32 1.05 2.06 -14.86
CA LEU A 32 1.91 3.01 -14.13
C LEU A 32 2.23 4.24 -14.98
N ARG A 33 2.40 4.06 -16.28
CA ARG A 33 2.61 5.19 -17.18
C ARG A 33 1.41 6.14 -17.18
N ARG A 34 0.20 5.58 -17.22
CA ARG A 34 -1.01 6.39 -17.17
C ARG A 34 -1.18 7.12 -15.84
N VAL A 35 -0.88 6.41 -14.75
CA VAL A 35 -0.96 7.01 -13.41
C VAL A 35 0.08 8.13 -13.28
N ALA A 36 1.30 7.88 -13.71
CA ALA A 36 2.37 8.87 -13.65
C ALA A 36 2.06 10.11 -14.48
N ALA A 37 1.37 9.92 -15.61
CA ALA A 37 1.01 11.06 -16.47
C ALA A 37 0.08 12.05 -15.79
N GLN A 38 -0.66 11.62 -14.79
CA GLN A 38 -1.54 12.50 -14.01
C GLN A 38 -0.78 13.25 -12.92
N LYS A 39 0.49 12.97 -12.74
CA LYS A 39 1.40 13.66 -11.82
C LYS A 39 0.91 13.67 -10.38
N PRO A 40 0.56 12.50 -9.80
CA PRO A 40 0.27 12.46 -8.38
C PRO A 40 1.54 12.65 -7.56
N ASP A 41 1.37 13.12 -6.34
CA ASP A 41 2.49 13.27 -5.41
C ASP A 41 2.95 11.93 -4.88
N MET A 42 2.06 10.97 -4.75
CA MET A 42 2.32 9.68 -4.14
C MET A 42 1.48 8.60 -4.81
N LEU A 43 2.03 7.40 -4.88
CA LEU A 43 1.28 6.21 -5.28
C LEU A 43 1.22 5.24 -4.12
N ALA A 44 0.01 4.84 -3.73
CA ALA A 44 -0.22 3.81 -2.71
C ALA A 44 -0.72 2.54 -3.37
N ILE A 45 -0.14 1.41 -2.98
CA ILE A 45 -0.53 0.09 -3.48
C ILE A 45 -1.00 -0.72 -2.28
N THR A 46 -2.27 -1.11 -2.29
CA THR A 46 -2.90 -1.75 -1.13
C THR A 46 -3.11 -3.25 -1.34
N GLY A 47 -2.08 -3.91 -1.87
CA GLY A 47 -1.99 -5.37 -1.85
C GLY A 47 -2.55 -6.07 -3.06
N ASP A 48 -2.26 -7.35 -3.13
CA ASP A 48 -2.67 -8.27 -4.18
C ASP A 48 -2.21 -7.83 -5.57
N LEU A 49 -0.97 -7.35 -5.64
CA LEU A 49 -0.29 -7.08 -6.91
C LEU A 49 0.51 -8.31 -7.35
N PHE A 50 1.34 -8.84 -6.45
CA PHE A 50 2.28 -9.92 -6.76
C PHE A 50 1.57 -11.25 -6.63
N ASP A 51 1.03 -11.73 -7.73
CA ASP A 51 0.19 -12.93 -7.73
C ASP A 51 0.62 -13.95 -8.79
N ASP A 52 1.83 -13.82 -9.33
CA ASP A 52 2.37 -14.73 -10.33
C ASP A 52 3.88 -14.86 -10.12
N VAL A 53 4.30 -16.01 -9.61
CA VAL A 53 5.72 -16.22 -9.26
C VAL A 53 6.65 -16.03 -10.46
N THR A 54 6.15 -16.21 -11.68
CA THR A 54 6.96 -16.05 -12.89
C THR A 54 7.12 -14.59 -13.30
N GLN A 55 6.27 -13.69 -12.80
CA GLN A 55 6.29 -12.28 -13.18
C GLN A 55 6.64 -11.36 -12.01
N ASN A 56 6.63 -11.87 -10.79
CA ASN A 56 6.73 -11.01 -9.60
C ASN A 56 8.05 -10.24 -9.54
N GLU A 57 9.17 -10.87 -9.88
CA GLU A 57 10.44 -10.16 -9.85
C GLU A 57 10.46 -9.00 -10.85
N LYS A 58 9.99 -9.26 -12.05
CA LYS A 58 9.93 -8.21 -13.07
C LYS A 58 8.99 -7.08 -12.66
N ALA A 59 7.89 -7.43 -11.99
CA ALA A 59 6.96 -6.42 -11.51
C ALA A 59 7.62 -5.46 -10.52
N ALA A 60 8.45 -6.00 -9.61
CA ALA A 60 9.18 -5.14 -8.68
C ALA A 60 10.13 -4.20 -9.43
N GLN A 61 10.79 -4.70 -10.46
CA GLN A 61 11.68 -3.88 -11.27
C GLN A 61 10.92 -2.78 -12.01
N ILE A 62 9.71 -3.07 -12.44
CA ILE A 62 8.86 -2.07 -13.11
C ILE A 62 8.45 -0.99 -12.11
N LEU A 63 8.06 -1.36 -10.89
CA LEU A 63 7.76 -0.38 -9.86
C LEU A 63 8.95 0.57 -9.65
N GLU A 64 10.15 0.01 -9.58
CA GLU A 64 11.36 0.82 -9.40
C GLU A 64 11.52 1.87 -10.50
N ARG A 65 11.21 1.51 -11.73
CA ARG A 65 11.33 2.46 -12.85
C ARG A 65 10.45 3.70 -12.68
N TYR A 66 9.35 3.57 -11.96
CA TYR A 66 8.38 4.66 -11.81
C TYR A 66 8.51 5.41 -10.49
N VAL A 67 9.43 5.00 -9.60
CA VAL A 67 9.53 5.64 -8.29
C VAL A 67 9.73 7.15 -8.41
N ASP A 68 10.58 7.58 -9.33
CA ASP A 68 10.88 9.00 -9.48
C ASP A 68 9.75 9.82 -10.09
N ALA A 69 8.72 9.16 -10.63
CA ALA A 69 7.55 9.85 -11.14
C ALA A 69 6.65 10.38 -10.02
N PHE A 70 6.86 9.92 -8.80
CA PHE A 70 6.05 10.30 -7.64
C PHE A 70 6.96 10.98 -6.62
N PRO A 71 6.85 12.30 -6.43
CA PRO A 71 7.77 13.00 -5.52
C PRO A 71 7.80 12.44 -4.10
N ASP A 72 6.66 11.97 -3.59
CA ASP A 72 6.60 11.36 -2.25
C ASP A 72 6.68 9.84 -2.28
N GLY A 73 6.94 9.26 -3.46
CA GLY A 73 7.29 7.86 -3.59
C GLY A 73 6.12 6.92 -3.80
N ILE A 74 6.46 5.64 -3.86
CA ILE A 74 5.51 4.53 -3.94
C ILE A 74 5.52 3.84 -2.58
N TRP A 75 4.32 3.57 -2.06
CA TRP A 75 4.11 2.96 -0.75
C TRP A 75 3.27 1.71 -0.90
N PHE A 76 3.65 0.62 -0.23
CA PHE A 76 3.08 -0.69 -0.47
C PHE A 76 2.69 -1.37 0.84
N ALA A 77 1.47 -1.92 0.90
CA ALA A 77 1.03 -2.82 1.97
C ALA A 77 0.60 -4.14 1.34
N PHE A 78 0.91 -5.26 2.01
CA PHE A 78 0.66 -6.58 1.46
C PHE A 78 -0.80 -7.00 1.58
N GLY A 79 -1.27 -7.76 0.57
CA GLY A 79 -2.53 -8.47 0.65
C GLY A 79 -2.29 -9.94 0.95
N ASN A 80 -3.39 -10.73 0.95
CA ASN A 80 -3.27 -12.16 1.21
C ASN A 80 -2.59 -12.91 0.06
N HIS A 81 -2.73 -12.44 -1.17
CA HIS A 81 -2.13 -13.15 -2.30
C HIS A 81 -0.62 -13.07 -2.29
N GLU A 82 -0.01 -12.00 -1.77
CA GLU A 82 1.42 -12.00 -1.61
C GLU A 82 1.89 -13.12 -0.68
N HIS A 83 1.12 -13.39 0.37
CA HIS A 83 1.43 -14.50 1.25
C HIS A 83 1.29 -15.84 0.53
N PHE A 84 0.25 -15.99 -0.30
CA PHE A 84 0.05 -17.23 -1.06
C PHE A 84 1.17 -17.49 -2.05
N ARG A 85 1.78 -16.44 -2.61
CA ARG A 85 2.80 -16.57 -3.66
C ARG A 85 4.23 -16.53 -3.14
N GLY A 86 4.42 -16.42 -1.83
CA GLY A 86 5.75 -16.44 -1.24
C GLY A 86 6.19 -15.08 -0.75
N ILE A 87 5.69 -14.70 0.42
CA ILE A 87 5.92 -13.35 0.97
C ILE A 87 7.40 -13.03 1.13
N ASP A 88 8.21 -14.01 1.56
CA ASP A 88 9.63 -13.74 1.79
C ASP A 88 10.37 -13.40 0.50
N THR A 89 10.05 -14.12 -0.57
CA THR A 89 10.65 -13.87 -1.87
C THR A 89 10.21 -12.51 -2.42
N ILE A 90 8.94 -12.19 -2.29
CA ILE A 90 8.41 -10.92 -2.74
C ILE A 90 9.06 -9.77 -1.97
N ARG A 91 9.23 -9.92 -0.65
CA ARG A 91 9.91 -8.90 0.14
C ARG A 91 11.35 -8.70 -0.31
N LYS A 92 12.04 -9.78 -0.70
CA LYS A 92 13.40 -9.67 -1.23
C LYS A 92 13.44 -8.88 -2.54
N TYR A 93 12.48 -9.12 -3.42
CA TYR A 93 12.41 -8.36 -4.66
C TYR A 93 12.19 -6.87 -4.38
N LEU A 94 11.27 -6.56 -3.48
CA LEU A 94 10.97 -5.18 -3.13
C LEU A 94 12.12 -4.50 -2.37
N ALA A 95 12.89 -5.27 -1.60
CA ALA A 95 14.03 -4.73 -0.86
C ALA A 95 15.13 -4.19 -1.79
N LYS A 96 15.14 -4.61 -3.05
CA LYS A 96 16.09 -4.10 -4.04
C LYS A 96 15.59 -2.83 -4.71
N THR A 97 14.45 -2.31 -4.29
CA THR A 97 13.83 -1.14 -4.88
C THR A 97 13.70 -0.03 -3.85
N ARG A 98 13.35 1.16 -4.31
CA ARG A 98 13.06 2.29 -3.43
C ARG A 98 11.59 2.36 -3.06
N VAL A 99 10.81 1.32 -3.35
CA VAL A 99 9.42 1.24 -2.90
C VAL A 99 9.40 1.17 -1.38
N ASN A 100 8.55 1.99 -0.76
CA ASN A 100 8.39 1.99 0.70
C ASN A 100 7.41 0.89 1.09
N VAL A 101 7.92 -0.19 1.64
CA VAL A 101 7.10 -1.31 2.08
C VAL A 101 6.78 -1.13 3.56
N LEU A 102 5.50 -1.13 3.88
CA LEU A 102 5.04 -1.00 5.25
C LEU A 102 4.37 -2.30 5.70
N CYS A 103 4.89 -2.88 6.75
CA CYS A 103 4.36 -4.13 7.30
C CYS A 103 4.28 -3.98 8.81
N ASN A 104 3.12 -3.56 9.29
CA ASN A 104 2.84 -3.31 10.72
C ASN A 104 3.77 -2.25 11.29
N GLU A 105 3.90 -1.15 10.58
CA GLU A 105 4.81 -0.06 10.95
C GLU A 105 4.31 1.25 10.38
N ASN A 106 4.91 2.33 10.84
CA ASN A 106 4.67 3.63 10.25
C ASN A 106 5.99 4.27 9.85
N ARG A 107 5.91 5.24 8.95
CA ARG A 107 7.08 5.95 8.48
C ARG A 107 6.68 7.34 8.01
N LYS A 108 7.52 8.30 8.31
CA LYS A 108 7.31 9.67 7.88
C LYS A 108 7.68 9.83 6.42
N VAL A 109 6.90 10.60 5.69
CA VAL A 109 7.26 11.00 4.32
C VAL A 109 8.39 12.01 4.43
N PRO A 110 9.54 11.77 3.76
CA PRO A 110 10.66 12.71 3.85
C PRO A 110 10.25 14.13 3.46
N GLY A 111 10.62 15.07 4.30
CA GLY A 111 10.36 16.48 4.04
C GLY A 111 8.94 16.95 4.31
N LYS A 112 8.06 16.09 4.79
CA LYS A 112 6.67 16.47 5.04
C LYS A 112 6.23 16.03 6.43
N ASN A 113 5.26 16.76 6.98
CA ASN A 113 4.65 16.35 8.24
C ASN A 113 3.47 15.43 7.94
N LEU A 114 3.80 14.28 7.38
CA LEU A 114 2.82 13.29 6.95
C LEU A 114 3.41 11.91 7.23
N TYR A 115 2.63 11.06 7.89
CA TYR A 115 3.03 9.68 8.18
C TYR A 115 2.15 8.70 7.42
N LEU A 116 2.76 7.61 6.99
CA LEU A 116 1.99 6.48 6.47
C LEU A 116 2.16 5.31 7.43
N LEU A 117 1.03 4.64 7.69
CA LEU A 117 1.00 3.38 8.40
C LEU A 117 0.64 2.30 7.40
N GLY A 118 1.24 1.13 7.54
CA GLY A 118 0.86 -0.03 6.76
C GLY A 118 0.70 -1.23 7.68
N VAL A 119 -0.38 -1.98 7.48
CA VAL A 119 -0.60 -3.22 8.23
C VAL A 119 -0.66 -4.37 7.26
N ASP A 120 -0.14 -5.52 7.70
CA ASP A 120 -0.18 -6.74 6.92
C ASP A 120 -1.58 -7.35 6.95
N TYR A 121 -1.83 -8.26 6.02
CA TYR A 121 -3.08 -9.02 6.00
C TYR A 121 -3.04 -10.05 7.12
N PRO A 122 -4.06 -10.12 7.98
CA PRO A 122 -4.11 -11.13 9.03
C PRO A 122 -4.41 -12.50 8.41
N MET A 123 -3.41 -13.38 8.40
CA MET A 123 -3.53 -14.68 7.75
C MET A 123 -4.10 -15.77 8.66
N ASP A 124 -4.16 -15.52 9.95
CA ASP A 124 -4.67 -16.49 10.92
C ASP A 124 -6.19 -16.36 11.01
N ARG A 125 -6.89 -17.11 10.15
CA ARG A 125 -8.35 -16.99 10.06
C ARG A 125 -9.08 -17.15 11.38
N PRO A 126 -8.79 -18.17 12.18
CA PRO A 126 -9.50 -18.32 13.47
C PRO A 126 -9.28 -17.14 14.41
N HIS A 127 -8.19 -16.42 14.27
CA HIS A 127 -7.83 -15.32 15.15
C HIS A 127 -7.68 -14.00 14.39
N PHE A 128 -8.45 -13.84 13.32
CA PHE A 128 -8.32 -12.69 12.43
C PHE A 128 -8.47 -11.38 13.19
N GLU A 129 -9.47 -11.27 14.04
CA GLU A 129 -9.72 -10.02 14.77
C GLU A 129 -8.58 -9.68 15.72
N ALA A 130 -8.10 -10.66 16.47
CA ALA A 130 -7.02 -10.43 17.41
C ALA A 130 -5.72 -10.06 16.69
N GLN A 131 -5.43 -10.76 15.59
CA GLN A 131 -4.25 -10.50 14.80
C GLN A 131 -4.32 -9.12 14.14
N ARG A 132 -5.47 -8.76 13.61
CA ARG A 132 -5.70 -7.45 12.99
C ARG A 132 -5.44 -6.33 14.00
N LYS A 133 -5.99 -6.45 15.20
CA LYS A 133 -5.81 -5.43 16.23
C LYS A 133 -4.35 -5.32 16.67
N ASN A 134 -3.67 -6.46 16.78
CA ASN A 134 -2.26 -6.47 17.13
C ASN A 134 -1.43 -5.76 16.04
N TYR A 135 -1.71 -6.03 14.78
CA TYR A 135 -1.01 -5.38 13.67
C TYR A 135 -1.20 -3.87 13.71
N MET A 136 -2.42 -3.42 14.00
CA MET A 136 -2.67 -1.99 14.09
C MET A 136 -1.92 -1.35 15.25
N GLN A 137 -1.86 -2.03 16.40
CA GLN A 137 -1.08 -1.53 17.54
C GLN A 137 0.40 -1.40 17.18
N GLN A 138 0.95 -2.38 16.47
CA GLN A 138 2.33 -2.30 16.02
C GLN A 138 2.54 -1.12 15.08
N ALA A 139 1.62 -0.93 14.14
CA ALA A 139 1.74 0.17 13.18
C ALA A 139 1.66 1.55 13.86
N MET A 140 0.91 1.65 14.94
CA MET A 140 0.75 2.90 15.69
C MET A 140 1.94 3.21 16.59
N LYS A 141 2.84 2.28 16.78
CA LYS A 141 3.92 2.44 17.75
C LYS A 141 4.80 3.63 17.39
N ASN A 142 5.01 4.50 18.36
CA ASN A 142 5.84 5.70 18.21
C ASN A 142 5.32 6.72 17.20
N LEU A 143 4.08 6.59 16.78
CA LEU A 143 3.48 7.61 15.93
C LEU A 143 3.26 8.88 16.77
N PRO A 144 3.77 10.03 16.32
CA PRO A 144 3.56 11.27 17.07
C PRO A 144 2.07 11.61 17.15
N ALA A 145 1.69 12.26 18.24
CA ALA A 145 0.32 12.74 18.39
C ALA A 145 0.04 13.88 17.41
N ASP A 146 -1.20 13.96 16.95
CA ASP A 146 -1.70 15.08 16.16
C ASP A 146 -0.97 15.29 14.82
N VAL A 147 -0.45 14.22 14.24
CA VAL A 147 0.12 14.30 12.90
C VAL A 147 -0.89 13.77 11.86
N PRO A 148 -0.92 14.34 10.67
CA PRO A 148 -1.70 13.73 9.59
C PRO A 148 -1.10 12.37 9.26
N ALA A 149 -1.97 11.37 9.14
CA ALA A 149 -1.53 10.01 8.84
C ALA A 149 -2.49 9.34 7.87
N ILE A 150 -1.93 8.48 7.04
CA ILE A 150 -2.68 7.67 6.07
C ILE A 150 -2.40 6.22 6.40
N LEU A 151 -3.46 5.41 6.51
CA LEU A 151 -3.35 3.98 6.77
C LEU A 151 -3.54 3.22 5.47
N LEU A 152 -2.62 2.32 5.17
CA LEU A 152 -2.70 1.41 4.03
C LEU A 152 -2.91 0.00 4.54
N ALA A 153 -3.92 -0.69 4.02
CA ALA A 153 -4.13 -2.10 4.31
C ALA A 153 -4.94 -2.73 3.20
N HIS A 154 -4.82 -4.04 3.07
CA HIS A 154 -5.58 -4.74 2.04
C HIS A 154 -7.00 -5.07 2.51
N HIS A 155 -7.17 -5.40 3.79
CA HIS A 155 -8.47 -5.84 4.31
C HIS A 155 -9.36 -4.64 4.66
N PRO A 156 -10.65 -4.67 4.24
CA PRO A 156 -11.55 -3.53 4.49
C PRO A 156 -11.80 -3.23 5.97
N GLU A 157 -11.63 -4.22 6.83
CA GLU A 157 -11.80 -4.05 8.27
C GLU A 157 -10.87 -2.97 8.84
N CYS A 158 -9.81 -2.62 8.12
CA CYS A 158 -8.89 -1.58 8.58
C CYS A 158 -9.56 -0.20 8.66
N ILE A 159 -10.69 -0.02 8.00
CA ILE A 159 -11.44 1.24 8.08
C ILE A 159 -11.86 1.50 9.53
N ASP A 160 -12.32 0.46 10.23
CA ASP A 160 -12.67 0.59 11.63
C ASP A 160 -11.45 0.95 12.49
N ASP A 161 -10.31 0.35 12.19
CA ASP A 161 -9.08 0.63 12.92
C ASP A 161 -8.61 2.06 12.71
N GLY A 162 -8.73 2.55 11.48
CA GLY A 162 -8.39 3.94 11.18
C GLY A 162 -9.29 4.91 11.92
N ALA A 163 -10.59 4.65 11.91
CA ALA A 163 -11.56 5.50 12.60
C ALA A 163 -11.32 5.51 14.11
N ALA A 164 -11.03 4.33 14.68
CA ALA A 164 -10.81 4.21 16.12
C ALA A 164 -9.55 4.96 16.59
N ASN A 165 -8.61 5.22 15.68
CA ASN A 165 -7.33 5.83 16.01
C ASN A 165 -7.15 7.22 15.38
N ASP A 166 -8.23 7.85 14.93
CA ASP A 166 -8.21 9.19 14.36
C ASP A 166 -7.26 9.35 13.18
N ILE A 167 -7.16 8.31 12.35
CA ILE A 167 -6.36 8.38 11.14
C ILE A 167 -7.11 9.20 10.09
N ALA A 168 -6.42 10.16 9.48
CA ALA A 168 -7.06 11.11 8.56
C ALA A 168 -7.64 10.44 7.32
N LEU A 169 -6.97 9.41 6.80
CA LEU A 169 -7.40 8.73 5.57
C LEU A 169 -6.99 7.27 5.65
N THR A 170 -7.91 6.38 5.33
CA THR A 170 -7.64 4.94 5.26
C THR A 170 -7.89 4.45 3.84
N LEU A 171 -6.89 3.82 3.24
CA LEU A 171 -6.98 3.23 1.92
C LEU A 171 -6.97 1.72 2.06
N THR A 172 -7.94 1.06 1.43
CA THR A 172 -8.08 -0.38 1.54
C THR A 172 -8.23 -1.02 0.17
N GLY A 173 -7.85 -2.29 0.08
CA GLY A 173 -8.11 -3.11 -1.08
C GLY A 173 -9.14 -4.18 -0.79
N HIS A 174 -9.10 -5.26 -1.59
CA HIS A 174 -9.94 -6.45 -1.40
C HIS A 174 -11.43 -6.12 -1.37
N THR A 175 -11.82 -5.08 -2.13
CA THR A 175 -13.22 -4.64 -2.21
C THR A 175 -13.76 -5.09 -3.56
N HIS A 176 -14.35 -6.28 -3.58
CA HIS A 176 -14.80 -6.88 -4.82
C HIS A 176 -15.77 -5.98 -5.57
N GLY A 177 -15.51 -5.79 -6.86
CA GLY A 177 -16.38 -5.03 -7.72
C GLY A 177 -16.41 -3.54 -7.47
N SER A 178 -15.55 -3.03 -6.60
CA SER A 178 -15.50 -1.62 -6.34
C SER A 178 -14.69 -0.91 -7.42
N PRO A 179 -15.28 0.01 -8.12
CA PRO A 179 -14.50 0.78 -9.08
C PRO A 179 -13.56 1.70 -8.33
N PHE A 180 -12.49 2.04 -8.98
CA PHE A 180 -11.58 2.99 -8.40
C PHE A 180 -12.18 4.35 -8.50
N GLY A 181 -12.20 5.01 -7.41
CA GLY A 181 -12.64 6.38 -7.41
C GLY A 181 -11.69 7.25 -8.18
#